data_89c721d90edeb446552cdf1a0a7e0d6c
#
_entry.id   89c721d90edeb446552cdf1a0a7e0d6c
#
_cell.length_a   1.000
_cell.length_b   1.000
_cell.length_c   1.000
_cell.angle_alpha   90.00
_cell.angle_beta   90.00
_cell.angle_gamma   90.00
#
_symmetry.space_group_name_H-M   'P 1'
#
loop_
_entity.id
_entity.type
_entity.pdbx_description
1 polymer ?
#
loop_
_entity_poly.entity_id
_entity_poly.type
_entity_poly.pdbx_seq_one_letter_code
_entity_poly.pdbx_strand_id
1 'polypeptide(L)'
;MSVNTSLVETCYGPVSAEVIARASQIRLLICDVDGVMSDGVIYMGNNGEELKAFNVRDGYGIRCLLTSDIEVAIITGRNARLMEDRCKTLGIRHLYQGQSDKLLAYRELLDKLSLSDDQVAYIGDDLIDWPVMASVGLSVAVADAHPVLLPRAHYVTHIAGGRGAVRELCDLILMAQNKFEDAKGQSV
;
A
#
# COMPACT_ATOMS: atom_id res chain seq x y z
N MET A 1 -13.59 -26.30 -14.37
CA MET A 1 -14.15 -25.14 -15.08
C MET A 1 -13.06 -24.08 -15.12
N SER A 2 -12.49 -23.80 -16.31
CA SER A 2 -11.48 -22.75 -16.44
C SER A 2 -12.21 -21.41 -16.30
N VAL A 3 -11.92 -20.67 -15.23
CA VAL A 3 -12.35 -19.29 -15.10
C VAL A 3 -11.59 -18.53 -16.20
N ASN A 4 -12.32 -18.13 -17.24
CA ASN A 4 -11.77 -17.28 -18.30
C ASN A 4 -11.56 -15.88 -17.72
N THR A 5 -10.43 -15.69 -17.03
CA THR A 5 -10.12 -14.41 -16.38
C THR A 5 -9.67 -13.46 -17.49
N SER A 6 -10.56 -12.56 -17.92
CA SER A 6 -10.17 -11.50 -18.86
C SER A 6 -9.04 -10.67 -18.25
N LEU A 7 -8.02 -10.35 -19.05
CA LEU A 7 -6.87 -9.56 -18.67
C LEU A 7 -7.02 -8.14 -19.24
N VAL A 8 -6.56 -7.16 -18.50
CA VAL A 8 -6.48 -5.75 -18.89
C VAL A 8 -5.00 -5.39 -18.96
N GLU A 9 -4.57 -4.87 -20.09
CA GLU A 9 -3.19 -4.40 -20.27
C GLU A 9 -2.95 -3.13 -19.45
N THR A 10 -1.85 -3.11 -18.72
CA THR A 10 -1.37 -1.96 -17.95
C THR A 10 0.10 -1.69 -18.25
N CYS A 11 0.64 -0.56 -17.78
CA CYS A 11 2.07 -0.26 -17.91
C CYS A 11 2.98 -1.21 -17.09
N TYR A 12 2.39 -2.03 -16.22
CA TYR A 12 3.08 -3.08 -15.43
C TYR A 12 2.84 -4.49 -15.97
N GLY A 13 2.19 -4.63 -17.14
CA GLY A 13 1.78 -5.89 -17.72
C GLY A 13 0.30 -6.20 -17.54
N PRO A 14 -0.14 -7.42 -17.94
CA PRO A 14 -1.55 -7.80 -17.88
C PRO A 14 -2.00 -8.04 -16.42
N VAL A 15 -3.12 -7.43 -16.05
CA VAL A 15 -3.76 -7.57 -14.74
C VAL A 15 -5.17 -8.15 -14.93
N SER A 16 -5.64 -9.00 -14.01
CA SER A 16 -6.98 -9.58 -14.12
C SER A 16 -8.06 -8.48 -14.02
N ALA A 17 -9.11 -8.62 -14.80
CA ALA A 17 -10.25 -7.69 -14.76
C ALA A 17 -10.90 -7.63 -13.37
N GLU A 18 -10.82 -8.72 -12.58
CA GLU A 18 -11.30 -8.71 -11.20
C GLU A 18 -10.49 -7.74 -10.33
N VAL A 19 -9.16 -7.76 -10.43
CA VAL A 19 -8.29 -6.83 -9.69
C VAL A 19 -8.57 -5.38 -10.11
N ILE A 20 -8.75 -5.11 -11.39
CA ILE A 20 -9.13 -3.78 -11.91
C ILE A 20 -10.50 -3.35 -11.34
N ALA A 21 -11.48 -4.24 -11.32
CA ALA A 21 -12.79 -3.94 -10.75
C ALA A 21 -12.70 -3.62 -9.24
N ARG A 22 -11.89 -4.36 -8.47
CA ARG A 22 -11.63 -4.05 -7.06
C ARG A 22 -10.92 -2.70 -6.90
N ALA A 23 -9.87 -2.45 -7.68
CA ALA A 23 -9.09 -1.20 -7.66
C ALA A 23 -9.96 0.03 -7.97
N SER A 24 -10.98 -0.12 -8.82
CA SER A 24 -11.91 0.98 -9.15
C SER A 24 -12.77 1.46 -7.98
N GLN A 25 -12.95 0.64 -6.93
CA GLN A 25 -13.76 0.96 -5.75
C GLN A 25 -12.94 1.60 -4.62
N ILE A 26 -11.61 1.62 -4.72
CA ILE A 26 -10.73 2.00 -3.62
C ILE A 26 -10.81 3.50 -3.34
N ARG A 27 -10.99 3.82 -2.06
CA ARG A 27 -10.98 5.18 -1.51
C ARG A 27 -9.92 5.38 -0.44
N LEU A 28 -9.34 4.29 0.05
CA LEU A 28 -8.26 4.30 1.03
C LEU A 28 -7.21 3.26 0.65
N LEU A 29 -5.95 3.68 0.54
CA LEU A 29 -4.80 2.78 0.50
C LEU A 29 -4.14 2.76 1.88
N ILE A 30 -3.95 1.58 2.45
CA ILE A 30 -3.17 1.37 3.68
C ILE A 30 -1.88 0.66 3.32
N CYS A 31 -0.74 1.20 3.75
CA CYS A 31 0.56 0.59 3.55
C CYS A 31 1.16 0.12 4.88
N ASP A 32 1.77 -1.06 4.90
CA ASP A 32 2.83 -1.37 5.84
C ASP A 32 4.11 -0.57 5.50
N VAL A 33 5.11 -0.63 6.35
CA VAL A 33 6.36 0.14 6.18
C VAL A 33 7.54 -0.75 5.86
N ASP A 34 7.89 -1.64 6.78
CA ASP A 34 9.11 -2.44 6.68
C ASP A 34 8.89 -3.62 5.72
N GLY A 35 9.57 -3.62 4.58
CA GLY A 35 9.33 -4.57 3.49
C GLY A 35 8.33 -4.10 2.43
N VAL A 36 7.66 -2.96 2.63
CA VAL A 36 6.69 -2.39 1.68
C VAL A 36 7.13 -1.01 1.19
N MET A 37 7.15 0.00 2.08
CA MET A 37 7.64 1.35 1.77
C MET A 37 9.17 1.42 1.83
N SER A 38 9.80 0.60 2.66
CA SER A 38 11.25 0.34 2.69
C SER A 38 11.53 -1.09 2.22
N ASP A 39 12.79 -1.42 2.02
CA ASP A 39 13.23 -2.78 1.67
C ASP A 39 13.34 -3.74 2.87
N GLY A 40 12.79 -3.36 4.02
CA GLY A 40 12.83 -4.17 5.24
C GLY A 40 14.17 -4.17 5.97
N VAL A 41 15.20 -3.53 5.41
CA VAL A 41 16.53 -3.42 6.05
C VAL A 41 16.57 -2.22 6.98
N ILE A 42 17.05 -2.47 8.20
CA ILE A 42 17.23 -1.43 9.22
C ILE A 42 18.73 -1.26 9.48
N TYR A 43 19.24 -0.08 9.21
CA TYR A 43 20.62 0.29 9.54
C TYR A 43 20.63 0.88 10.96
N MET A 44 21.35 0.22 11.86
CA MET A 44 21.43 0.63 13.26
C MET A 44 22.85 1.16 13.57
N GLY A 45 22.93 2.37 14.10
CA GLY A 45 24.16 2.96 14.60
C GLY A 45 24.42 2.65 16.06
N ASN A 46 25.68 2.85 16.51
CA ASN A 46 26.11 2.53 17.87
C ASN A 46 25.49 3.47 18.94
N ASN A 47 24.99 4.63 18.55
CA ASN A 47 24.40 5.62 19.47
C ASN A 47 22.85 5.61 19.40
N GLY A 48 22.25 4.54 18.83
CA GLY A 48 20.81 4.40 18.72
C GLY A 48 20.20 5.04 17.48
N GLU A 49 21.01 5.42 16.50
CA GLU A 49 20.54 5.87 15.20
C GLU A 49 19.86 4.71 14.46
N GLU A 50 18.75 5.01 13.84
CA GLU A 50 18.04 4.10 12.92
C GLU A 50 17.83 4.81 11.58
N LEU A 51 18.23 4.16 10.48
CA LEU A 51 18.04 4.65 9.13
C LEU A 51 17.22 3.66 8.32
N LYS A 52 16.31 4.18 7.51
CA LYS A 52 15.54 3.44 6.51
C LYS A 52 15.59 4.17 5.17
N ALA A 53 15.64 3.42 4.09
CA ALA A 53 15.58 3.98 2.75
C ALA A 53 14.12 3.97 2.24
N PHE A 54 13.65 5.12 1.77
CA PHE A 54 12.36 5.25 1.10
C PHE A 54 12.54 5.56 -0.38
N ASN A 55 11.71 4.94 -1.22
CA ASN A 55 11.74 5.18 -2.65
C ASN A 55 10.97 6.46 -3.00
N VAL A 56 11.58 7.34 -3.79
CA VAL A 56 10.93 8.60 -4.23
C VAL A 56 9.75 8.34 -5.16
N ARG A 57 9.74 7.24 -5.93
CA ARG A 57 8.63 6.86 -6.82
C ARG A 57 7.37 6.52 -6.01
N ASP A 58 7.54 5.81 -4.89
CA ASP A 58 6.43 5.49 -3.98
C ASP A 58 5.84 6.77 -3.39
N GLY A 59 6.70 7.70 -2.96
CA GLY A 59 6.25 9.00 -2.48
C GLY A 59 5.46 9.78 -3.52
N TYR A 60 5.89 9.78 -4.77
CA TYR A 60 5.16 10.41 -5.87
C TYR A 60 3.79 9.76 -6.09
N GLY A 61 3.71 8.42 -6.13
CA GLY A 61 2.44 7.69 -6.28
C GLY A 61 1.44 8.00 -5.16
N ILE A 62 1.91 8.03 -3.91
CA ILE A 62 1.10 8.42 -2.74
C ILE A 62 0.55 9.84 -2.93
N ARG A 63 1.38 10.79 -3.36
CA ARG A 63 0.93 12.17 -3.63
C ARG A 63 -0.12 12.23 -4.74
N CYS A 64 0.01 11.42 -5.80
CA CYS A 64 -0.99 11.31 -6.86
C CYS A 64 -2.33 10.81 -6.33
N LEU A 65 -2.36 9.79 -5.46
CA LEU A 65 -3.59 9.33 -4.82
C LEU A 65 -4.25 10.43 -3.99
N LEU A 66 -3.48 11.08 -3.10
CA LEU A 66 -4.00 12.14 -2.22
C LEU A 66 -4.56 13.34 -3.00
N THR A 67 -3.97 13.70 -4.15
CA THR A 67 -4.50 14.76 -5.02
C THR A 67 -5.68 14.32 -5.88
N SER A 68 -5.98 13.03 -5.89
CA SER A 68 -7.12 12.42 -6.60
C SER A 68 -8.26 11.99 -5.65
N ASP A 69 -8.31 12.56 -4.44
CA ASP A 69 -9.30 12.28 -3.40
C ASP A 69 -9.33 10.81 -2.94
N ILE A 70 -8.18 10.14 -2.95
CA ILE A 70 -7.97 8.82 -2.38
C ILE A 70 -7.09 8.96 -1.16
N GLU A 71 -7.60 8.60 0.01
CA GLU A 71 -6.86 8.67 1.26
C GLU A 71 -5.73 7.65 1.30
N VAL A 72 -4.68 7.99 2.05
CA VAL A 72 -3.56 7.08 2.33
C VAL A 72 -3.32 7.02 3.83
N ALA A 73 -3.12 5.82 4.35
CA ALA A 73 -2.79 5.56 5.75
C ALA A 73 -1.58 4.64 5.87
N ILE A 74 -0.93 4.70 7.00
CA ILE A 74 0.16 3.81 7.40
C ILE A 74 -0.25 3.06 8.66
N ILE A 75 -0.10 1.73 8.66
CA ILE A 75 -0.25 0.89 9.86
C ILE A 75 1.01 0.02 9.98
N THR A 76 1.82 0.27 11.00
CA THR A 76 3.11 -0.42 11.20
C THR A 76 3.28 -0.90 12.63
N GLY A 77 3.97 -2.04 12.81
CA GLY A 77 4.29 -2.59 14.11
C GLY A 77 5.38 -1.83 14.88
N ARG A 78 6.20 -1.05 14.19
CA ARG A 78 7.31 -0.30 14.80
C ARG A 78 6.92 1.15 15.08
N ASN A 79 7.63 1.75 16.06
CA ASN A 79 7.59 3.18 16.31
C ASN A 79 8.89 3.81 15.82
N ALA A 80 8.80 4.81 14.95
CA ALA A 80 9.97 5.51 14.44
C ALA A 80 9.61 6.97 14.08
N ARG A 81 10.33 7.92 14.66
CA ARG A 81 10.13 9.35 14.39
C ARG A 81 10.28 9.68 12.90
N LEU A 82 11.20 9.00 12.22
CA LEU A 82 11.39 9.17 10.77
C LEU A 82 10.11 8.91 9.96
N MET A 83 9.17 8.09 10.48
CA MET A 83 7.87 7.86 9.83
C MET A 83 6.93 9.05 9.98
N GLU A 84 6.95 9.73 11.13
CA GLU A 84 6.19 10.97 11.33
C GLU A 84 6.63 12.03 10.35
N ASP A 85 7.96 12.23 10.22
CA ASP A 85 8.55 13.18 9.28
C ASP A 85 8.23 12.81 7.82
N ARG A 86 8.29 11.52 7.47
CA ARG A 86 7.94 11.03 6.14
C ARG A 86 6.46 11.24 5.82
N CYS A 87 5.55 10.88 6.72
CA CYS A 87 4.12 11.10 6.57
C CYS A 87 3.79 12.59 6.39
N LYS A 88 4.39 13.46 7.20
CA LYS A 88 4.23 14.92 7.08
C LYS A 88 4.68 15.43 5.71
N THR A 89 5.84 14.99 5.22
CA THR A 89 6.36 15.36 3.90
C THR A 89 5.43 14.91 2.78
N LEU A 90 4.88 13.69 2.87
CA LEU A 90 3.97 13.13 1.88
C LEU A 90 2.53 13.68 1.99
N GLY A 91 2.16 14.30 3.11
CA GLY A 91 0.79 14.75 3.36
C GLY A 91 -0.14 13.64 3.85
N ILE A 92 0.41 12.52 4.36
CA ILE A 92 -0.35 11.42 4.95
C ILE A 92 -0.83 11.85 6.33
N ARG A 93 -2.15 11.78 6.57
CA ARG A 93 -2.77 12.23 7.82
C ARG A 93 -3.03 11.11 8.82
N HIS A 94 -2.99 9.87 8.37
CA HIS A 94 -3.35 8.69 9.15
C HIS A 94 -2.11 7.81 9.34
N LEU A 95 -1.49 7.91 10.52
CA LEU A 95 -0.31 7.13 10.90
C LEU A 95 -0.60 6.39 12.20
N TYR A 96 -0.58 5.06 12.13
CA TYR A 96 -0.73 4.14 13.27
C TYR A 96 0.58 3.37 13.43
N GLN A 97 1.35 3.72 14.44
CA GLN A 97 2.62 3.09 14.79
C GLN A 97 2.47 2.17 16.02
N GLY A 98 3.40 1.24 16.21
CA GLY A 98 3.42 0.35 17.38
C GLY A 98 2.25 -0.66 17.42
N GLN A 99 1.67 -0.98 16.27
CA GLN A 99 0.49 -1.84 16.18
C GLN A 99 0.90 -3.31 16.14
N SER A 100 0.88 -3.98 17.28
CA SER A 100 1.06 -5.44 17.36
C SER A 100 -0.15 -6.20 16.78
N ASP A 101 -1.34 -5.61 16.86
CA ASP A 101 -2.56 -6.07 16.19
C ASP A 101 -3.03 -4.98 15.21
N LYS A 102 -2.64 -5.15 13.94
CA LYS A 102 -2.99 -4.21 12.87
C LYS A 102 -4.49 -4.16 12.58
N LEU A 103 -5.24 -5.22 12.90
CA LEU A 103 -6.68 -5.29 12.65
C LEU A 103 -7.46 -4.29 13.52
N LEU A 104 -7.02 -4.04 14.75
CA LEU A 104 -7.64 -3.03 15.62
C LEU A 104 -7.51 -1.63 15.03
N ALA A 105 -6.29 -1.24 14.64
CA ALA A 105 -6.04 0.05 13.99
C ALA A 105 -6.82 0.20 12.66
N TYR A 106 -6.92 -0.89 11.90
CA TYR A 106 -7.71 -0.94 10.67
C TYR A 106 -9.19 -0.63 10.94
N ARG A 107 -9.82 -1.30 11.90
CA ARG A 107 -11.24 -1.09 12.24
C ARG A 107 -11.51 0.34 12.73
N GLU A 108 -10.65 0.87 13.61
CA GLU A 108 -10.75 2.25 14.07
C GLU A 108 -10.68 3.24 12.89
N LEU A 109 -9.77 2.99 11.93
CA LEU A 109 -9.61 3.85 10.76
C LEU A 109 -10.84 3.82 9.85
N LEU A 110 -11.44 2.64 9.63
CA LEU A 110 -12.68 2.51 8.86
C LEU A 110 -13.83 3.31 9.49
N ASP A 111 -14.04 3.14 10.79
CA ASP A 111 -15.08 3.88 11.53
C ASP A 111 -14.86 5.39 11.41
N LYS A 112 -13.62 5.86 11.59
CA LYS A 112 -13.26 7.27 11.49
C LYS A 112 -13.53 7.86 10.10
N LEU A 113 -13.29 7.10 9.04
CA LEU A 113 -13.46 7.54 7.66
C LEU A 113 -14.83 7.19 7.08
N SER A 114 -15.67 6.43 7.82
CA SER A 114 -16.95 5.93 7.36
C SER A 114 -16.84 5.14 6.04
N LEU A 115 -15.84 4.25 5.96
CA LEU A 115 -15.58 3.39 4.81
C LEU A 115 -15.98 1.95 5.11
N SER A 116 -16.33 1.21 4.04
CA SER A 116 -16.52 -0.25 4.07
C SER A 116 -15.25 -0.99 3.60
N ASP A 117 -15.14 -2.27 3.95
CA ASP A 117 -13.99 -3.10 3.62
C ASP A 117 -13.67 -3.12 2.11
N ASP A 118 -14.68 -3.12 1.25
CA ASP A 118 -14.56 -3.13 -0.22
C ASP A 118 -13.94 -1.85 -0.82
N GLN A 119 -13.93 -0.76 -0.05
CA GLN A 119 -13.34 0.52 -0.45
C GLN A 119 -11.88 0.68 -0.03
N VAL A 120 -11.29 -0.35 0.56
CA VAL A 120 -9.92 -0.31 1.09
C VAL A 120 -8.99 -1.26 0.34
N ALA A 121 -7.81 -0.74 -0.03
CA ALA A 121 -6.67 -1.55 -0.42
C ALA A 121 -5.65 -1.60 0.72
N TYR A 122 -5.03 -2.75 0.91
CA TYR A 122 -3.92 -2.93 1.83
C TYR A 122 -2.74 -3.59 1.12
N ILE A 123 -1.53 -3.02 1.28
CA ILE A 123 -0.30 -3.60 0.77
C ILE A 123 0.60 -4.00 1.93
N GLY A 124 1.01 -5.28 1.94
CA GLY A 124 1.82 -5.89 2.99
C GLY A 124 2.86 -6.87 2.44
N ASP A 125 3.76 -7.32 3.31
CA ASP A 125 4.84 -8.24 2.95
C ASP A 125 4.93 -9.48 3.85
N ASP A 126 4.38 -9.45 5.07
CA ASP A 126 4.56 -10.53 6.03
C ASP A 126 3.26 -10.95 6.74
N LEU A 127 3.32 -12.04 7.47
CA LEU A 127 2.17 -12.69 8.11
C LEU A 127 1.40 -11.80 9.09
N ILE A 128 2.06 -10.79 9.66
CA ILE A 128 1.42 -9.81 10.53
C ILE A 128 0.40 -8.94 9.79
N ASP A 129 0.50 -8.85 8.45
CA ASP A 129 -0.41 -8.10 7.59
C ASP A 129 -1.67 -8.88 7.23
N TRP A 130 -1.56 -10.22 7.28
CA TRP A 130 -2.62 -11.10 6.78
C TRP A 130 -4.01 -10.84 7.41
N PRO A 131 -4.17 -10.60 8.72
CA PRO A 131 -5.49 -10.33 9.28
C PRO A 131 -6.21 -9.14 8.62
N VAL A 132 -5.49 -8.08 8.28
CA VAL A 132 -6.03 -6.93 7.54
C VAL A 132 -6.23 -7.28 6.07
N MET A 133 -5.23 -7.88 5.43
CA MET A 133 -5.29 -8.30 4.02
C MET A 133 -6.48 -9.21 3.73
N ALA A 134 -6.84 -10.10 4.65
CA ALA A 134 -7.99 -11.00 4.53
C ALA A 134 -9.35 -10.27 4.65
N SER A 135 -9.37 -9.03 5.14
CA SER A 135 -10.58 -8.26 5.39
C SER A 135 -10.89 -7.23 4.30
N VAL A 136 -9.87 -6.72 3.60
CA VAL A 136 -10.02 -5.59 2.66
C VAL A 136 -10.54 -6.01 1.28
N GLY A 137 -11.11 -5.05 0.54
CA GLY A 137 -11.58 -5.24 -0.83
C GLY A 137 -10.47 -5.57 -1.82
N LEU A 138 -9.26 -4.99 -1.64
CA LEU A 138 -8.09 -5.28 -2.47
C LEU A 138 -6.86 -5.53 -1.60
N SER A 139 -6.52 -6.79 -1.38
CA SER A 139 -5.28 -7.19 -0.72
C SER A 139 -4.14 -7.32 -1.73
N VAL A 140 -3.00 -6.72 -1.42
CA VAL A 140 -1.81 -6.69 -2.29
C VAL A 140 -0.59 -7.16 -1.51
N ALA A 141 0.13 -8.10 -2.08
CA ALA A 141 1.44 -8.53 -1.59
C ALA A 141 2.54 -7.93 -2.48
N VAL A 142 3.63 -7.45 -1.90
CA VAL A 142 4.82 -7.08 -2.69
C VAL A 142 5.46 -8.31 -3.32
N ALA A 143 6.22 -8.14 -4.42
CA ALA A 143 6.79 -9.25 -5.18
C ALA A 143 7.67 -10.20 -4.34
N ASP A 144 8.33 -9.67 -3.33
CA ASP A 144 9.22 -10.38 -2.40
C ASP A 144 8.59 -10.61 -1.02
N ALA A 145 7.26 -10.57 -0.92
CA ALA A 145 6.53 -10.88 0.30
C ALA A 145 6.74 -12.33 0.75
N HIS A 146 6.41 -12.58 2.01
CA HIS A 146 6.45 -13.94 2.57
C HIS A 146 5.66 -14.92 1.69
N PRO A 147 6.22 -16.09 1.31
CA PRO A 147 5.64 -17.01 0.33
C PRO A 147 4.19 -17.45 0.61
N VAL A 148 3.77 -17.44 1.87
CA VAL A 148 2.39 -17.77 2.29
C VAL A 148 1.39 -16.72 1.84
N LEU A 149 1.79 -15.44 1.69
CA LEU A 149 0.90 -14.34 1.27
C LEU A 149 0.66 -14.35 -0.24
N LEU A 150 1.67 -14.69 -1.03
CA LEU A 150 1.63 -14.60 -2.48
C LEU A 150 0.38 -15.26 -3.10
N PRO A 151 0.02 -16.53 -2.77
CA PRO A 151 -1.17 -17.17 -3.33
C PRO A 151 -2.50 -16.69 -2.71
N ARG A 152 -2.47 -15.90 -1.66
CA ARG A 152 -3.65 -15.45 -0.92
C ARG A 152 -4.07 -14.03 -1.25
N ALA A 153 -3.14 -13.19 -1.70
CA ALA A 153 -3.40 -11.81 -2.08
C ALA A 153 -4.22 -11.76 -3.38
N HIS A 154 -5.07 -10.75 -3.52
CA HIS A 154 -5.78 -10.49 -4.77
C HIS A 154 -4.82 -10.07 -5.88
N TYR A 155 -3.76 -9.37 -5.53
CA TYR A 155 -2.72 -8.93 -6.45
C TYR A 155 -1.34 -9.07 -5.83
N VAL A 156 -0.36 -9.47 -6.64
CA VAL A 156 1.06 -9.46 -6.27
C VAL A 156 1.75 -8.47 -7.20
N THR A 157 2.47 -7.49 -6.63
CA THR A 157 3.19 -6.51 -7.44
C THR A 157 4.32 -7.17 -8.23
N HIS A 158 4.68 -6.61 -9.37
CA HIS A 158 5.86 -7.03 -10.14
C HIS A 158 7.15 -6.51 -9.50
N ILE A 159 7.02 -5.42 -8.73
CA ILE A 159 8.14 -4.71 -8.11
C ILE A 159 8.20 -5.09 -6.63
N ALA A 160 9.43 -5.33 -6.14
CA ALA A 160 9.70 -5.63 -4.73
C ALA A 160 9.43 -4.43 -3.81
N GLY A 161 9.22 -4.71 -2.52
CA GLY A 161 9.05 -3.70 -1.49
C GLY A 161 10.23 -2.73 -1.40
N GLY A 162 9.97 -1.46 -1.10
CA GLY A 162 10.98 -0.40 -1.07
C GLY A 162 11.60 -0.05 -2.43
N ARG A 163 11.14 -0.66 -3.52
CA ARG A 163 11.69 -0.47 -4.87
C ARG A 163 10.71 0.17 -5.85
N GLY A 164 9.50 0.49 -5.40
CA GLY A 164 8.45 1.06 -6.25
C GLY A 164 7.16 0.22 -6.26
N ALA A 165 7.01 -0.76 -5.38
CA ALA A 165 5.80 -1.58 -5.27
C ALA A 165 4.57 -0.74 -4.89
N VAL A 166 4.72 0.22 -3.97
CA VAL A 166 3.64 1.14 -3.61
C VAL A 166 3.26 2.02 -4.79
N ARG A 167 4.25 2.49 -5.57
CA ARG A 167 4.00 3.25 -6.80
C ARG A 167 3.18 2.45 -7.81
N GLU A 168 3.53 1.18 -8.03
CA GLU A 168 2.78 0.28 -8.92
C GLU A 168 1.31 0.19 -8.51
N LEU A 169 1.03 -0.02 -7.22
CA LEU A 169 -0.35 -0.08 -6.73
C LEU A 169 -1.08 1.26 -6.85
N CYS A 170 -0.41 2.38 -6.56
CA CYS A 170 -1.01 3.71 -6.75
C CYS A 170 -1.42 3.94 -8.21
N ASP A 171 -0.56 3.61 -9.13
CA ASP A 171 -0.84 3.75 -10.56
C ASP A 171 -1.98 2.83 -11.00
N LEU A 172 -2.01 1.59 -10.50
CA LEU A 172 -3.10 0.64 -10.78
C LEU A 172 -4.46 1.17 -10.32
N ILE A 173 -4.54 1.72 -9.11
CA ILE A 173 -5.77 2.32 -8.58
C ILE A 173 -6.20 3.53 -9.44
N LEU A 174 -5.27 4.40 -9.80
CA LEU A 174 -5.56 5.57 -10.63
C LEU A 174 -6.01 5.18 -12.04
N MET A 175 -5.38 4.17 -12.66
CA MET A 175 -5.80 3.64 -13.97
C MET A 175 -7.21 3.05 -13.89
N ALA A 176 -7.49 2.24 -12.88
CA ALA A 176 -8.81 1.62 -12.69
C ALA A 176 -9.93 2.65 -12.48
N GLN A 177 -9.60 3.85 -11.99
CA GLN A 177 -10.53 4.96 -11.79
C GLN A 177 -10.52 6.02 -12.90
N ASN A 178 -9.78 5.78 -13.98
CA ASN A 178 -9.59 6.75 -15.10
C ASN A 178 -9.03 8.10 -14.62
N LYS A 179 -8.17 8.10 -13.61
CA LYS A 179 -7.55 9.30 -13.03
C LYS A 179 -6.05 9.40 -13.31
N PHE A 180 -5.45 8.39 -13.95
CA PHE A 180 -4.00 8.27 -14.09
C PHE A 180 -3.37 9.42 -14.87
N GLU A 181 -3.99 9.84 -15.98
CA GLU A 181 -3.47 10.91 -16.83
C GLU A 181 -3.56 12.30 -16.17
N ASP A 182 -4.55 12.50 -15.30
CA ASP A 182 -4.81 13.77 -14.62
C ASP A 182 -4.09 13.89 -13.27
N ALA A 183 -3.61 12.76 -12.73
CA ALA A 183 -2.99 12.73 -11.41
C ALA A 183 -1.63 13.46 -11.42
N LYS A 184 -1.47 14.42 -10.51
CA LYS A 184 -0.25 15.23 -10.36
C LYS A 184 0.31 15.05 -8.96
N GLY A 185 1.38 14.26 -8.85
CA GLY A 185 2.23 14.25 -7.69
C GLY A 185 3.15 15.47 -7.67
N GLN A 186 3.55 15.90 -6.48
CA GLN A 186 4.66 16.83 -6.33
C GLN A 186 5.92 16.04 -6.01
N SER A 187 7.07 16.48 -6.53
CA SER A 187 8.37 15.93 -6.12
C SER A 187 8.59 16.19 -4.63
N VAL A 188 8.88 15.15 -3.84
CA VAL A 188 9.02 15.15 -2.38
C VAL A 188 10.24 14.34 -1.96
#